data_9dea548cab0067f89aa4b886b492e333
#
_entry.id   9dea548cab0067f89aa4b886b492e333
#
_cell.length_a   1.000
_cell.length_b   1.000
_cell.length_c   1.000
_cell.angle_alpha   90.00
_cell.angle_beta   90.00
_cell.angle_gamma   90.00
#
_symmetry.space_group_name_H-M   'P 1'
#
loop_
_entity.id
_entity.type
_entity.pdbx_description
1 polymer ?
#
loop_
_entity_poly.entity_id
_entity_poly.type
_entity_poly.pdbx_seq_one_letter_code
_entity_poly.pdbx_strand_id
1 'polypeptide(L)'
;MIHSIAIFVITASLMGLGSAISFNDQIRPILADRCFACHGPDSAARKAGLRLDREEFAKAALAKSGNVPINAGHADKSEIIKRITSDDPDEIMPPPGAKSELTAKEIKLLRDWVTQGAKWERHWAFMPPQKRPLPRVNDKAWIINEIDYFILSKLEGLGLKPSD
;
A
#
# COMPACT_ATOMS: atom_id res chain seq x y z
N MET A 1 31.10 -22.08 50.21
CA MET A 1 29.90 -21.34 49.77
C MET A 1 30.16 -20.88 48.36
N ILE A 2 29.57 -21.57 47.38
CA ILE A 2 29.77 -21.31 45.92
C ILE A 2 28.51 -20.59 45.48
N HIS A 3 28.64 -19.31 45.08
CA HIS A 3 27.53 -18.51 44.54
C HIS A 3 27.40 -18.77 43.04
N SER A 4 26.33 -19.48 42.66
CA SER A 4 25.96 -19.63 41.24
C SER A 4 25.37 -18.32 40.71
N ILE A 5 26.04 -17.67 39.81
CA ILE A 5 25.52 -16.52 39.06
C ILE A 5 24.73 -17.07 37.88
N ALA A 6 23.42 -16.93 37.92
CA ALA A 6 22.56 -17.24 36.78
C ALA A 6 22.62 -16.10 35.75
N ILE A 7 23.22 -16.38 34.59
CA ILE A 7 23.24 -15.47 33.45
C ILE A 7 21.89 -15.57 32.74
N PHE A 8 21.05 -14.55 32.87
CA PHE A 8 19.80 -14.42 32.11
C PHE A 8 20.15 -13.92 30.69
N VAL A 9 20.13 -14.84 29.73
CA VAL A 9 20.27 -14.48 28.30
C VAL A 9 18.92 -13.94 27.82
N ILE A 10 18.81 -12.61 27.69
CA ILE A 10 17.66 -11.97 27.06
C ILE A 10 17.84 -12.13 25.54
N THR A 11 17.15 -13.11 24.97
CA THR A 11 17.02 -13.21 23.50
C THR A 11 16.08 -12.10 23.02
N ALA A 12 16.65 -11.00 22.56
CA ALA A 12 15.89 -9.98 21.84
C ALA A 12 15.44 -10.59 20.50
N SER A 13 14.16 -10.95 20.40
CA SER A 13 13.53 -11.29 19.12
C SER A 13 13.57 -10.07 18.23
N LEU A 14 14.49 -10.08 17.25
CA LEU A 14 14.45 -9.14 16.13
C LEU A 14 13.17 -9.45 15.34
N MET A 15 12.05 -8.82 15.71
CA MET A 15 10.91 -8.69 14.83
C MET A 15 11.41 -7.91 13.62
N GLY A 16 11.46 -8.59 12.46
CA GLY A 16 11.82 -7.97 11.19
C GLY A 16 10.91 -6.77 10.97
N LEU A 17 11.50 -5.57 11.05
CA LEU A 17 10.87 -4.32 10.63
C LEU A 17 10.71 -4.40 9.11
N GLY A 18 9.64 -5.04 8.65
CA GLY A 18 9.17 -4.88 7.27
C GLY A 18 9.06 -3.38 7.01
N SER A 19 9.62 -2.90 5.90
CA SER A 19 9.54 -1.48 5.57
C SER A 19 8.08 -1.03 5.61
N ALA A 20 7.82 0.14 6.20
CA ALA A 20 6.48 0.70 6.27
C ALA A 20 5.92 0.86 4.84
N ILE A 21 4.71 0.37 4.63
CA ILE A 21 4.03 0.46 3.33
C ILE A 21 3.56 1.90 3.14
N SER A 22 4.01 2.56 2.06
CA SER A 22 3.57 3.90 1.67
C SER A 22 2.18 3.84 1.04
N PHE A 23 1.25 4.62 1.59
CA PHE A 23 -0.09 4.72 1.03
C PHE A 23 -0.07 5.34 -0.37
N ASN A 24 0.62 6.48 -0.54
CA ASN A 24 0.63 7.19 -1.81
C ASN A 24 1.35 6.44 -2.93
N ASP A 25 2.46 5.76 -2.62
CA ASP A 25 3.29 5.10 -3.64
C ASP A 25 2.80 3.69 -3.97
N GLN A 26 2.18 2.98 -3.01
CA GLN A 26 1.91 1.55 -3.14
C GLN A 26 0.42 1.20 -3.05
N ILE A 27 -0.34 1.81 -2.15
CA ILE A 27 -1.74 1.45 -1.89
C ILE A 27 -2.70 2.25 -2.75
N ARG A 28 -2.54 3.58 -2.77
CA ARG A 28 -3.43 4.47 -3.50
C ARG A 28 -3.52 4.14 -5.00
N PRO A 29 -2.44 3.79 -5.73
CA PRO A 29 -2.53 3.37 -7.12
C PRO A 29 -3.42 2.14 -7.31
N ILE A 30 -3.34 1.14 -6.42
CA ILE A 30 -4.19 -0.04 -6.46
C ILE A 30 -5.65 0.34 -6.26
N LEU A 31 -5.94 1.11 -5.20
CA LEU A 31 -7.33 1.54 -4.92
C LEU A 31 -7.89 2.38 -6.06
N ALA A 32 -7.08 3.27 -6.66
CA ALA A 32 -7.50 4.14 -7.76
C ALA A 32 -7.87 3.33 -9.02
N ASP A 33 -7.07 2.36 -9.37
CA ASP A 33 -7.25 1.57 -10.59
C ASP A 33 -8.32 0.47 -10.43
N ARG A 34 -8.42 -0.15 -9.24
CA ARG A 34 -9.28 -1.32 -9.01
C ARG A 34 -10.61 -1.00 -8.32
N CYS A 35 -10.69 0.10 -7.55
CA CYS A 35 -11.81 0.33 -6.62
C CYS A 35 -12.54 1.65 -6.83
N PHE A 36 -11.84 2.75 -7.17
CA PHE A 36 -12.44 4.09 -7.17
C PHE A 36 -13.50 4.31 -8.24
N ALA A 37 -13.53 3.52 -9.30
CA ALA A 37 -14.61 3.58 -10.28
C ALA A 37 -16.00 3.36 -9.66
N CYS A 38 -16.08 2.48 -8.64
CA CYS A 38 -17.31 2.16 -7.93
C CYS A 38 -17.32 2.61 -6.45
N HIS A 39 -16.15 2.85 -5.84
CA HIS A 39 -16.01 3.22 -4.43
C HIS A 39 -15.14 4.47 -4.24
N GLY A 40 -15.27 5.41 -5.15
CA GLY A 40 -14.49 6.65 -5.20
C GLY A 40 -15.32 7.92 -5.02
N PRO A 41 -14.78 9.05 -5.51
CA PRO A 41 -15.39 10.37 -5.33
C PRO A 41 -16.69 10.56 -6.10
N ASP A 42 -16.86 9.88 -7.25
CA ASP A 42 -18.06 10.04 -8.08
C ASP A 42 -19.31 9.49 -7.37
N SER A 43 -20.20 10.39 -6.97
CA SER A 43 -21.44 10.02 -6.27
C SER A 43 -22.44 9.30 -7.16
N ALA A 44 -22.42 9.51 -8.48
CA ALA A 44 -23.34 8.89 -9.43
C ALA A 44 -22.95 7.41 -9.69
N ALA A 45 -21.65 7.11 -9.73
CA ALA A 45 -21.15 5.76 -9.93
C ALA A 45 -21.02 4.95 -8.62
N ARG A 46 -21.11 5.63 -7.45
CA ARG A 46 -20.78 5.02 -6.16
C ARG A 46 -21.72 3.88 -5.78
N LYS A 47 -21.14 2.72 -5.45
CA LYS A 47 -21.85 1.54 -4.97
C LYS A 47 -21.77 1.43 -3.44
N ALA A 48 -22.81 0.86 -2.83
CA ALA A 48 -22.94 0.61 -1.38
C ALA A 48 -22.68 1.84 -0.47
N GLY A 49 -22.63 3.06 -1.01
CA GLY A 49 -22.25 4.26 -0.25
C GLY A 49 -20.80 4.30 0.22
N LEU A 50 -19.97 3.33 -0.20
CA LEU A 50 -18.59 3.21 0.23
C LEU A 50 -17.66 4.18 -0.50
N ARG A 51 -16.77 4.83 0.26
CA ARG A 51 -15.69 5.70 -0.23
C ARG A 51 -14.34 5.21 0.25
N LEU A 52 -13.55 4.66 -0.67
CA LEU A 52 -12.18 4.23 -0.39
C LEU A 52 -11.13 5.30 -0.75
N ASP A 53 -11.57 6.44 -1.24
CA ASP A 53 -10.72 7.59 -1.54
C ASP A 53 -10.50 8.51 -0.32
N ARG A 54 -11.23 8.28 0.78
CA ARG A 54 -11.16 9.08 1.99
C ARG A 54 -11.11 8.21 3.24
N GLU A 55 -10.11 8.46 4.08
CA GLU A 55 -9.82 7.69 5.27
C GLU A 55 -11.01 7.57 6.22
N GLU A 56 -11.66 8.71 6.50
CA GLU A 56 -12.77 8.80 7.44
C GLU A 56 -13.97 7.92 7.04
N PHE A 57 -14.21 7.74 5.75
CA PHE A 57 -15.29 6.87 5.25
C PHE A 57 -14.83 5.42 5.10
N ALA A 58 -13.59 5.20 4.70
CA ALA A 58 -13.05 3.85 4.53
C ALA A 58 -12.90 3.12 5.87
N LYS A 59 -12.72 3.84 6.97
CA LYS A 59 -12.61 3.29 8.33
C LYS A 59 -13.91 3.35 9.15
N ALA A 60 -14.95 4.00 8.62
CA ALA A 60 -16.25 4.03 9.28
C ALA A 60 -17.10 2.80 8.95
N ALA A 61 -17.96 2.41 9.88
CA ALA A 61 -18.94 1.36 9.62
C ALA A 61 -19.94 1.77 8.53
N LEU A 62 -20.23 0.86 7.61
CA LEU A 62 -21.21 1.08 6.54
C LEU A 62 -22.62 1.11 7.12
N ALA A 63 -23.39 2.13 6.75
CA ALA A 63 -24.72 2.38 7.30
C ALA A 63 -25.70 1.21 7.13
N LYS A 64 -25.60 0.45 6.03
CA LYS A 64 -26.52 -0.66 5.75
C LYS A 64 -26.13 -1.99 6.42
N SER A 65 -24.84 -2.31 6.47
CA SER A 65 -24.36 -3.62 6.96
C SER A 65 -23.72 -3.56 8.35
N GLY A 66 -23.31 -2.38 8.79
CA GLY A 66 -22.49 -2.23 10.00
C GLY A 66 -21.03 -2.71 9.84
N ASN A 67 -20.69 -3.28 8.70
CA ASN A 67 -19.33 -3.76 8.46
C ASN A 67 -18.36 -2.58 8.30
N VAL A 68 -17.15 -2.75 8.83
CA VAL A 68 -16.05 -1.77 8.68
C VAL A 68 -15.22 -2.15 7.46
N PRO A 69 -15.16 -1.29 6.43
CA PRO A 69 -14.39 -1.60 5.22
C PRO A 69 -12.91 -1.84 5.51
N ILE A 70 -12.28 -0.98 6.28
CA ILE A 70 -10.88 -1.08 6.69
C ILE A 70 -10.77 -0.96 8.21
N ASN A 71 -10.58 -2.09 8.87
CA ASN A 71 -10.32 -2.15 10.30
C ASN A 71 -8.80 -2.13 10.54
N ALA A 72 -8.27 -0.96 10.88
CA ALA A 72 -6.83 -0.74 11.02
C ALA A 72 -6.19 -1.70 12.03
N GLY A 73 -5.14 -2.41 11.63
CA GLY A 73 -4.47 -3.43 12.42
C GLY A 73 -5.14 -4.81 12.41
N HIS A 74 -6.34 -4.94 11.82
CA HIS A 74 -7.13 -6.17 11.84
C HIS A 74 -7.59 -6.55 10.43
N ALA A 75 -6.70 -7.11 9.62
CA ALA A 75 -7.00 -7.49 8.24
C ALA A 75 -8.13 -8.52 8.13
N ASP A 76 -8.18 -9.47 9.05
CA ASP A 76 -9.22 -10.50 9.16
C ASP A 76 -10.63 -9.95 9.49
N LYS A 77 -10.70 -8.77 10.11
CA LYS A 77 -11.94 -8.06 10.44
C LYS A 77 -12.29 -6.96 9.44
N SER A 78 -11.49 -6.80 8.40
CA SER A 78 -11.67 -5.78 7.37
C SER A 78 -12.50 -6.32 6.22
N GLU A 79 -13.66 -5.68 5.94
CA GLU A 79 -14.56 -6.13 4.87
C GLU A 79 -13.86 -6.11 3.49
N ILE A 80 -12.97 -5.15 3.24
CA ILE A 80 -12.21 -5.10 1.98
C ILE A 80 -11.37 -6.38 1.79
N ILE A 81 -10.70 -6.86 2.82
CA ILE A 81 -9.87 -8.07 2.73
C ILE A 81 -10.73 -9.30 2.51
N LYS A 82 -11.84 -9.40 3.22
CA LYS A 82 -12.81 -10.48 3.05
C LYS A 82 -13.33 -10.53 1.60
N ARG A 83 -13.71 -9.38 1.05
CA ARG A 83 -14.24 -9.29 -0.31
C ARG A 83 -13.20 -9.58 -1.39
N ILE A 84 -11.99 -9.05 -1.30
CA ILE A 84 -10.96 -9.28 -2.34
C ILE A 84 -10.35 -10.69 -2.28
N THR A 85 -10.68 -11.49 -1.27
CA THR A 85 -10.24 -12.89 -1.12
C THR A 85 -11.40 -13.88 -1.12
N SER A 86 -12.61 -13.45 -1.45
CA SER A 86 -13.77 -14.34 -1.55
C SER A 86 -13.68 -15.18 -2.82
N ASP A 87 -14.12 -16.43 -2.72
CA ASP A 87 -14.30 -17.32 -3.87
C ASP A 87 -15.76 -17.27 -4.40
N ASP A 88 -16.64 -16.57 -3.69
CA ASP A 88 -18.04 -16.40 -4.08
C ASP A 88 -18.15 -15.26 -5.12
N PRO A 89 -18.66 -15.55 -6.35
CA PRO A 89 -18.79 -14.55 -7.40
C PRO A 89 -19.74 -13.40 -7.07
N ASP A 90 -20.67 -13.59 -6.12
CA ASP A 90 -21.58 -12.54 -5.66
C ASP A 90 -20.96 -11.65 -4.56
N GLU A 91 -19.87 -12.10 -3.96
CA GLU A 91 -19.19 -11.38 -2.89
C GLU A 91 -17.83 -10.83 -3.29
N ILE A 92 -17.14 -11.45 -4.24
CA ILE A 92 -15.77 -11.04 -4.63
C ILE A 92 -15.72 -9.61 -5.16
N MET A 93 -14.64 -8.92 -4.81
CA MET A 93 -14.36 -7.57 -5.33
C MET A 93 -12.93 -7.48 -5.88
N PRO A 94 -12.76 -6.88 -7.07
CA PRO A 94 -13.81 -6.42 -8.00
C PRO A 94 -14.71 -7.56 -8.49
N PRO A 95 -15.98 -7.27 -8.86
CA PRO A 95 -16.88 -8.31 -9.31
C PRO A 95 -16.43 -8.92 -10.66
N PRO A 96 -16.84 -10.17 -10.97
CA PRO A 96 -16.54 -10.79 -12.26
C PRO A 96 -16.96 -9.89 -13.43
N GLY A 97 -16.07 -9.73 -14.42
CA GLY A 97 -16.30 -8.83 -15.55
C GLY A 97 -15.95 -7.36 -15.29
N ALA A 98 -15.40 -7.02 -14.13
CA ALA A 98 -14.80 -5.72 -13.92
C ALA A 98 -13.61 -5.50 -14.88
N LYS A 99 -13.31 -4.23 -15.17
CA LYS A 99 -12.27 -3.84 -16.14
C LYS A 99 -10.87 -4.39 -15.80
N SER A 100 -10.60 -4.65 -14.52
CA SER A 100 -9.32 -5.18 -14.07
C SER A 100 -9.46 -5.96 -12.75
N GLU A 101 -8.80 -7.11 -12.67
CA GLU A 101 -8.73 -7.96 -11.48
C GLU A 101 -7.52 -7.61 -10.61
N LEU A 102 -7.60 -7.94 -9.33
CA LEU A 102 -6.46 -7.80 -8.41
C LEU A 102 -5.49 -8.97 -8.59
N THR A 103 -4.21 -8.68 -8.67
CA THR A 103 -3.17 -9.70 -8.61
C THR A 103 -2.96 -10.19 -7.17
N ALA A 104 -2.43 -11.40 -7.00
CA ALA A 104 -2.08 -11.94 -5.68
C ALA A 104 -1.09 -11.04 -4.92
N LYS A 105 -0.20 -10.33 -5.64
CA LYS A 105 0.74 -9.36 -5.06
C LYS A 105 0.00 -8.13 -4.51
N GLU A 106 -0.99 -7.61 -5.23
CA GLU A 106 -1.80 -6.46 -4.80
C GLU A 106 -2.66 -6.84 -3.58
N ILE A 107 -3.27 -8.03 -3.59
CA ILE A 107 -4.04 -8.57 -2.46
C ILE A 107 -3.15 -8.68 -1.21
N LYS A 108 -1.97 -9.27 -1.35
CA LYS A 108 -1.01 -9.37 -0.25
C LYS A 108 -0.62 -8.00 0.29
N LEU A 109 -0.33 -7.04 -0.59
CA LEU A 109 0.08 -5.70 -0.22
C LEU A 109 -1.02 -4.93 0.53
N LEU A 110 -2.28 -5.04 0.09
CA LEU A 110 -3.44 -4.48 0.78
C LEU A 110 -3.62 -5.11 2.17
N ARG A 111 -3.50 -6.42 2.28
CA ARG A 111 -3.57 -7.13 3.56
C ARG A 111 -2.47 -6.69 4.53
N ASP A 112 -1.23 -6.62 4.06
CA ASP A 112 -0.08 -6.21 4.87
C ASP A 112 -0.24 -4.76 5.33
N TRP A 113 -0.70 -3.86 4.46
CA TRP A 113 -0.97 -2.46 4.80
C TRP A 113 -2.04 -2.35 5.90
N VAL A 114 -3.15 -3.07 5.76
CA VAL A 114 -4.21 -3.09 6.79
C VAL A 114 -3.66 -3.62 8.11
N THR A 115 -2.87 -4.69 8.08
CA THR A 115 -2.23 -5.30 9.27
C THR A 115 -1.27 -4.32 9.94
N GLN A 116 -0.55 -3.49 9.18
CA GLN A 116 0.35 -2.44 9.68
C GLN A 116 -0.40 -1.20 10.21
N GLY A 117 -1.73 -1.23 10.29
CA GLY A 117 -2.54 -0.15 10.84
C GLY A 117 -3.20 0.75 9.81
N ALA A 118 -3.16 0.38 8.53
CA ALA A 118 -3.80 1.11 7.43
C ALA A 118 -3.49 2.62 7.49
N LYS A 119 -2.20 2.95 7.58
CA LYS A 119 -1.77 4.35 7.70
C LYS A 119 -2.06 5.07 6.40
N TRP A 120 -2.89 6.10 6.47
CA TRP A 120 -3.20 6.98 5.36
C TRP A 120 -2.18 8.10 5.25
N GLU A 121 -1.95 8.60 4.03
CA GLU A 121 -1.11 9.75 3.77
C GLU A 121 -1.92 10.84 3.05
N ARG A 122 -1.60 12.10 3.30
CA ARG A 122 -2.15 13.19 2.49
C ARG A 122 -1.74 13.01 1.04
N HIS A 123 -2.59 13.46 0.11
CA HIS A 123 -2.24 13.44 -1.30
C HIS A 123 -0.90 14.17 -1.52
N TRP A 124 -0.01 13.57 -2.28
CA TRP A 124 1.35 14.08 -2.50
C TRP A 124 1.39 15.55 -2.96
N ALA A 125 0.41 16.01 -3.74
CA ALA A 125 0.31 17.39 -4.21
C ALA A 125 0.13 18.43 -3.07
N PHE A 126 -0.27 17.98 -1.86
CA PHE A 126 -0.45 18.82 -0.68
C PHE A 126 0.63 18.56 0.39
N MET A 127 1.66 17.80 0.04
CA MET A 127 2.80 17.56 0.91
C MET A 127 3.98 18.43 0.49
N PRO A 128 4.72 19.02 1.43
CA PRO A 128 5.96 19.70 1.09
C PRO A 128 6.92 18.75 0.37
N PRO A 129 7.56 19.16 -0.71
CA PRO A 129 8.54 18.33 -1.39
C PRO A 129 9.63 17.88 -0.41
N GLN A 130 9.93 16.58 -0.43
CA GLN A 130 11.00 16.01 0.37
C GLN A 130 12.21 15.77 -0.53
N LYS A 131 13.38 16.25 -0.11
CA LYS A 131 14.62 15.93 -0.82
C LYS A 131 14.93 14.45 -0.60
N ARG A 132 14.77 13.64 -1.67
CA ARG A 132 15.14 12.22 -1.63
C ARG A 132 16.64 12.06 -1.85
N PRO A 133 17.27 11.03 -1.23
CA PRO A 133 18.65 10.72 -1.55
C PRO A 133 18.78 10.33 -3.02
N LEU A 134 19.88 10.77 -3.63
CA LEU A 134 20.16 10.43 -5.03
C LEU A 134 20.35 8.92 -5.16
N PRO A 135 19.73 8.24 -6.14
CA PRO A 135 19.93 6.84 -6.38
C PRO A 135 21.38 6.55 -6.82
N ARG A 136 21.83 5.33 -6.55
CA ARG A 136 23.12 4.87 -7.06
C ARG A 136 22.98 4.54 -8.54
N VAL A 137 23.94 4.99 -9.34
CA VAL A 137 24.02 4.75 -10.79
C VAL A 137 25.46 4.34 -11.17
N ASN A 138 25.60 3.61 -12.26
CA ASN A 138 26.90 3.11 -12.73
C ASN A 138 27.62 4.16 -13.58
N ASP A 139 26.93 4.76 -14.55
CA ASP A 139 27.53 5.73 -15.47
C ASP A 139 27.36 7.17 -14.94
N LYS A 140 28.29 7.58 -14.09
CA LYS A 140 28.29 8.95 -13.55
C LYS A 140 28.76 10.01 -14.54
N ALA A 141 29.39 9.59 -15.64
CA ALA A 141 29.88 10.54 -16.63
C ALA A 141 28.75 11.20 -17.44
N TRP A 142 27.61 10.53 -17.54
CA TRP A 142 26.42 11.05 -18.23
C TRP A 142 25.68 12.10 -17.40
N ILE A 143 25.91 12.18 -16.07
CA ILE A 143 25.19 13.06 -15.15
C ILE A 143 25.59 14.51 -15.33
N ILE A 144 24.62 15.39 -15.54
CA ILE A 144 24.79 16.85 -15.57
C ILE A 144 24.19 17.50 -14.31
N ASN A 145 23.07 16.97 -13.82
CA ASN A 145 22.36 17.51 -12.67
C ASN A 145 21.70 16.41 -11.80
N GLU A 146 21.07 16.77 -10.67
CA GLU A 146 20.46 15.79 -9.74
C GLU A 146 19.31 14.99 -10.36
N ILE A 147 18.59 15.52 -11.36
CA ILE A 147 17.46 14.82 -12.00
C ILE A 147 17.99 13.63 -12.79
N ASP A 148 19.15 13.78 -13.42
CA ASP A 148 19.76 12.74 -14.26
C ASP A 148 20.04 11.45 -13.48
N TYR A 149 20.33 11.52 -12.17
CA TYR A 149 20.45 10.34 -11.33
C TYR A 149 19.18 9.49 -11.32
N PHE A 150 18.02 10.12 -11.24
CA PHE A 150 16.73 9.39 -11.23
C PHE A 150 16.41 8.80 -12.59
N ILE A 151 16.69 9.53 -13.67
CA ILE A 151 16.49 9.06 -15.05
C ILE A 151 17.42 7.88 -15.33
N LEU A 152 18.70 8.03 -15.06
CA LEU A 152 19.70 7.00 -15.34
C LEU A 152 19.47 5.74 -14.49
N SER A 153 19.15 5.88 -13.21
CA SER A 153 18.78 4.76 -12.36
C SER A 153 17.59 3.96 -12.91
N LYS A 154 16.60 4.67 -13.49
CA LYS A 154 15.46 4.02 -14.12
C LYS A 154 15.84 3.29 -15.41
N LEU A 155 16.67 3.91 -16.25
CA LEU A 155 17.17 3.30 -17.48
C LEU A 155 18.01 2.06 -17.19
N GLU A 156 18.97 2.15 -16.26
CA GLU A 156 19.80 1.02 -15.83
C GLU A 156 18.97 -0.13 -15.29
N GLY A 157 17.94 0.17 -14.47
CA GLY A 157 17.01 -0.83 -13.95
C GLY A 157 16.17 -1.55 -15.02
N LEU A 158 16.05 -0.96 -16.21
CA LEU A 158 15.38 -1.54 -17.38
C LEU A 158 16.40 -2.16 -18.38
N GLY A 159 17.69 -2.14 -18.08
CA GLY A 159 18.75 -2.59 -18.99
C GLY A 159 18.95 -1.68 -20.21
N LEU A 160 18.48 -0.43 -20.11
CA LEU A 160 18.59 0.57 -21.19
C LEU A 160 19.77 1.51 -20.94
N LYS A 161 20.30 2.07 -22.03
CA LYS A 161 21.30 3.14 -21.99
C LYS A 161 20.64 4.47 -22.37
N PRO A 162 21.12 5.62 -21.84
CA PRO A 162 20.70 6.90 -22.35
C PRO A 162 21.15 7.08 -23.81
N SER A 163 20.46 7.95 -24.53
CA SER A 163 20.95 8.43 -25.84
C SER A 163 22.12 9.39 -25.66
N ASP A 164 22.97 9.43 -26.66
CA ASP A 164 24.07 10.39 -26.77
C ASP A 164 23.56 11.82 -26.81
#